data_4c3658b9c68fc3fe3b71a35a47925b9b
#
_entry.id   4c3658b9c68fc3fe3b71a35a47925b9b
#
_cell.length_a   1.000
_cell.length_b   1.000
_cell.length_c   1.000
_cell.angle_alpha   90.00
_cell.angle_beta   90.00
_cell.angle_gamma   90.00
#
_symmetry.space_group_name_H-M   'P 1'
#
loop_
_entity.id
_entity.type
_entity.pdbx_description
1 polymer ?
#
loop_
_entity_poly.entity_id
_entity_poly.type
_entity_poly.pdbx_seq_one_letter_code
_entity_poly.pdbx_strand_id
1 'polypeptide(L)'
;FPVLRVLGILVMIFASSLALPMAVSWWTRDGVLFVYPLSMAATAFVGAWLWWSFRVFRRELQPRHGVMLVSLVWLLLPLFAALPLMLAGHHLGRPLSFTHAYFEAVSGLTTTGSTVMSGLDQLPVSVNVWRTFLQWLGGMGILILAVAVLPLLGVGGSQLFKAEAAGPVKDAKLTPRMTGTAKGLWGVYALFSVACALAYWLGGMAPLDAVMHMFTTVSLGGLSPYDASFGHFQSPLLEAIAVVFMLVASCNFALYFVAFRKGDWRGFWRDPELRATLGTLIVGGLVVSLLLWAKGVYEPLTALRHGMFNVVSLATTTGYATVDYLGWPVFAPVLMLLLSGVATSAG
;
A
#
# COMPACT_ATOMS: atom_id res chain seq x y z
N PHE A 1 28.27 8.99 -4.37
CA PHE A 1 27.87 9.70 -5.60
C PHE A 1 27.05 8.82 -6.58
N PRO A 2 27.35 7.52 -6.87
CA PRO A 2 26.50 6.70 -7.75
C PRO A 2 25.08 6.53 -7.21
N VAL A 3 24.88 6.48 -5.88
CA VAL A 3 23.58 6.42 -5.23
C VAL A 3 22.71 7.64 -5.57
N LEU A 4 23.29 8.86 -5.52
CA LEU A 4 22.56 10.09 -5.82
C LEU A 4 22.10 10.18 -7.28
N ARG A 5 22.89 9.62 -8.21
CA ARG A 5 22.47 9.52 -9.61
C ARG A 5 21.24 8.63 -9.76
N VAL A 6 21.24 7.45 -9.13
CA VAL A 6 20.10 6.52 -9.17
C VAL A 6 18.89 7.12 -8.48
N LEU A 7 19.09 7.75 -7.32
CA LEU A 7 18.05 8.47 -6.61
C LEU A 7 17.39 9.54 -7.49
N GLY A 8 18.19 10.31 -8.26
CA GLY A 8 17.65 11.29 -9.20
C GLY A 8 16.70 10.67 -10.24
N ILE A 9 17.05 9.48 -10.77
CA ILE A 9 16.18 8.73 -11.70
C ILE A 9 14.88 8.31 -11.00
N LEU A 10 14.98 7.78 -9.77
CA LEU A 10 13.81 7.34 -9.01
C LEU A 10 12.87 8.51 -8.70
N VAL A 11 13.41 9.67 -8.33
CA VAL A 11 12.64 10.91 -8.10
C VAL A 11 11.93 11.35 -9.39
N MET A 12 12.58 11.27 -10.57
CA MET A 12 11.93 11.58 -11.85
C MET A 12 10.81 10.59 -12.19
N ILE A 13 11.03 9.30 -11.95
CA ILE A 13 9.98 8.27 -12.13
C ILE A 13 8.82 8.55 -11.17
N PHE A 14 9.12 8.87 -9.91
CA PHE A 14 8.10 9.22 -8.92
C PHE A 14 7.32 10.48 -9.33
N ALA A 15 7.97 11.48 -9.92
CA ALA A 15 7.27 12.66 -10.43
C ALA A 15 6.18 12.31 -11.45
N SER A 16 6.41 11.30 -12.30
CA SER A 16 5.40 10.85 -13.28
C SER A 16 4.15 10.25 -12.64
N SER A 17 4.23 9.74 -11.41
CA SER A 17 3.07 9.19 -10.70
C SER A 17 2.01 10.24 -10.37
N LEU A 18 2.40 11.51 -10.26
CA LEU A 18 1.47 12.64 -10.09
C LEU A 18 0.53 12.87 -11.29
N ALA A 19 0.82 12.26 -12.43
CA ALA A 19 -0.07 12.30 -13.59
C ALA A 19 -1.44 11.66 -13.31
N LEU A 20 -1.51 10.65 -12.44
CA LEU A 20 -2.78 10.00 -12.09
C LEU A 20 -3.73 10.93 -11.35
N PRO A 21 -3.38 11.52 -10.17
CA PRO A 21 -4.25 12.45 -9.49
C PRO A 21 -4.50 13.72 -10.32
N MET A 22 -3.54 14.15 -11.17
CA MET A 22 -3.74 15.25 -12.12
C MET A 22 -4.87 14.93 -13.12
N ALA A 23 -4.87 13.75 -13.71
CA ALA A 23 -5.92 13.31 -14.64
C ALA A 23 -7.29 13.22 -13.94
N VAL A 24 -7.33 12.74 -12.70
CA VAL A 24 -8.57 12.69 -11.89
C VAL A 24 -9.06 14.10 -11.59
N SER A 25 -8.19 15.03 -11.17
CA SER A 25 -8.56 16.42 -10.89
C SER A 25 -9.10 17.14 -12.14
N TRP A 26 -8.50 16.88 -13.29
CA TRP A 26 -8.99 17.41 -14.57
C TRP A 26 -10.38 16.85 -14.93
N TRP A 27 -10.61 15.56 -14.71
CA TRP A 27 -11.86 14.91 -15.00
C TRP A 27 -12.98 15.33 -14.03
N THR A 28 -12.71 15.35 -12.73
CA THR A 28 -13.70 15.68 -11.68
C THR A 28 -13.89 17.17 -11.49
N ARG A 29 -12.99 18.00 -12.03
CA ARG A 29 -12.99 19.48 -11.88
C ARG A 29 -13.05 19.90 -10.42
N ASP A 30 -12.31 19.23 -9.56
CA ASP A 30 -12.32 19.41 -8.11
C ASP A 30 -11.58 20.67 -7.60
N GLY A 31 -11.12 21.54 -8.51
CA GLY A 31 -10.57 22.87 -8.21
C GLY A 31 -9.08 22.91 -7.85
N VAL A 32 -8.40 21.77 -7.71
CA VAL A 32 -6.99 21.70 -7.28
C VAL A 32 -6.02 21.25 -8.39
N LEU A 33 -6.44 21.25 -9.64
CA LEU A 33 -5.67 20.75 -10.78
C LEU A 33 -4.23 21.33 -10.84
N PHE A 34 -4.06 22.62 -10.56
CA PHE A 34 -2.76 23.31 -10.67
C PHE A 34 -1.71 22.78 -9.69
N VAL A 35 -2.13 22.14 -8.61
CA VAL A 35 -1.25 21.58 -7.57
C VAL A 35 -0.34 20.48 -8.14
N TYR A 36 -0.87 19.63 -9.02
CA TYR A 36 -0.17 18.46 -9.53
C TYR A 36 0.94 18.79 -10.53
N PRO A 37 0.71 19.61 -11.58
CA PRO A 37 1.78 19.98 -12.50
C PRO A 37 2.89 20.77 -11.81
N LEU A 38 2.56 21.62 -10.82
CA LEU A 38 3.55 22.34 -10.04
C LEU A 38 4.42 21.39 -9.21
N SER A 39 3.79 20.47 -8.47
CA SER A 39 4.49 19.45 -7.68
C SER A 39 5.32 18.50 -8.56
N MET A 40 4.77 18.11 -9.73
CA MET A 40 5.45 17.27 -10.70
C MET A 40 6.70 17.95 -11.28
N ALA A 41 6.58 19.23 -11.65
CA ALA A 41 7.70 20.00 -12.18
C ALA A 41 8.80 20.21 -11.12
N ALA A 42 8.44 20.54 -9.88
CA ALA A 42 9.39 20.68 -8.79
C ALA A 42 10.13 19.37 -8.50
N THR A 43 9.38 18.25 -8.42
CA THR A 43 9.94 16.91 -8.17
C THR A 43 10.86 16.49 -9.33
N ALA A 44 10.39 16.63 -10.57
CA ALA A 44 11.17 16.29 -11.76
C ALA A 44 12.43 17.14 -11.90
N PHE A 45 12.36 18.43 -11.56
CA PHE A 45 13.51 19.34 -11.58
C PHE A 45 14.60 18.86 -10.60
N VAL A 46 14.24 18.55 -9.35
CA VAL A 46 15.21 18.05 -8.37
C VAL A 46 15.78 16.70 -8.81
N GLY A 47 14.95 15.80 -9.32
CA GLY A 47 15.40 14.51 -9.85
C GLY A 47 16.38 14.67 -11.02
N ALA A 48 16.07 15.56 -11.98
CA ALA A 48 16.91 15.86 -13.11
C ALA A 48 18.23 16.53 -12.70
N TRP A 49 18.16 17.45 -11.74
CA TRP A 49 19.34 18.11 -11.18
C TRP A 49 20.29 17.09 -10.50
N LEU A 50 19.76 16.20 -9.66
CA LEU A 50 20.53 15.13 -9.05
C LEU A 50 21.16 14.22 -10.11
N TRP A 51 20.38 13.75 -11.07
CA TRP A 51 20.88 12.90 -12.15
C TRP A 51 21.97 13.60 -12.96
N TRP A 52 21.77 14.86 -13.34
CA TRP A 52 22.73 15.65 -14.11
C TRP A 52 24.03 15.88 -13.35
N SER A 53 23.96 16.29 -12.09
CA SER A 53 25.12 16.59 -11.23
C SER A 53 26.00 15.37 -10.99
N PHE A 54 25.39 14.17 -10.94
CA PHE A 54 26.10 12.92 -10.63
C PHE A 54 26.19 11.96 -11.82
N ARG A 55 25.88 12.37 -13.04
CA ARG A 55 25.85 11.53 -14.25
C ARG A 55 27.19 10.87 -14.60
N VAL A 56 28.30 11.46 -14.20
CA VAL A 56 29.65 10.96 -14.45
C VAL A 56 29.98 9.72 -13.60
N PHE A 57 29.33 9.56 -12.45
CA PHE A 57 29.58 8.44 -11.54
C PHE A 57 28.80 7.19 -11.97
N ARG A 58 29.39 6.38 -12.88
CA ARG A 58 28.78 5.15 -13.44
C ARG A 58 29.28 3.85 -12.79
N ARG A 59 29.84 3.92 -11.57
CA ARG A 59 30.32 2.72 -10.86
C ARG A 59 29.15 1.83 -10.43
N GLU A 60 29.37 0.51 -10.46
CA GLU A 60 28.39 -0.46 -9.94
C GLU A 60 28.11 -0.22 -8.46
N LEU A 61 26.86 -0.42 -8.08
CA LEU A 61 26.42 -0.30 -6.70
C LEU A 61 26.92 -1.50 -5.89
N GLN A 62 27.57 -1.25 -4.78
CA GLN A 62 27.93 -2.26 -3.77
C GLN A 62 26.73 -2.49 -2.84
N PRO A 63 26.68 -3.61 -2.07
CA PRO A 63 25.56 -3.89 -1.14
C PRO A 63 25.24 -2.74 -0.19
N ARG A 64 26.27 -2.08 0.37
CA ARG A 64 26.11 -0.89 1.23
C ARG A 64 25.44 0.28 0.51
N HIS A 65 25.67 0.44 -0.79
CA HIS A 65 25.02 1.47 -1.61
C HIS A 65 23.54 1.15 -1.83
N GLY A 66 23.18 -0.14 -1.88
CA GLY A 66 21.80 -0.59 -1.95
C GLY A 66 21.01 -0.20 -0.70
N VAL A 67 21.53 -0.53 0.49
CA VAL A 67 20.91 -0.14 1.77
C VAL A 67 20.76 1.37 1.88
N MET A 68 21.84 2.12 1.57
CA MET A 68 21.80 3.59 1.59
C MET A 68 20.74 4.15 0.63
N LEU A 69 20.62 3.59 -0.57
CA LEU A 69 19.63 4.03 -1.55
C LEU A 69 18.21 3.78 -1.07
N VAL A 70 17.92 2.58 -0.51
CA VAL A 70 16.63 2.26 0.08
C VAL A 70 16.27 3.25 1.17
N SER A 71 17.17 3.48 2.14
CA SER A 71 16.93 4.44 3.23
C SER A 71 16.66 5.85 2.70
N LEU A 72 17.44 6.31 1.71
CA LEU A 72 17.22 7.64 1.10
C LEU A 72 15.91 7.74 0.35
N VAL A 73 15.49 6.68 -0.34
CA VAL A 73 14.19 6.65 -1.04
C VAL A 73 13.04 6.80 -0.04
N TRP A 74 13.03 6.00 1.04
CA TRP A 74 11.98 6.05 2.06
C TRP A 74 11.95 7.36 2.85
N LEU A 75 13.06 8.09 2.93
CA LEU A 75 13.13 9.41 3.57
C LEU A 75 12.79 10.55 2.60
N LEU A 76 13.21 10.47 1.34
CA LEU A 76 13.15 11.61 0.43
C LEU A 76 11.90 11.60 -0.45
N LEU A 77 11.40 10.44 -0.89
CA LEU A 77 10.18 10.43 -1.71
C LEU A 77 8.96 11.01 -0.96
N PRO A 78 8.76 10.76 0.35
CA PRO A 78 7.68 11.42 1.09
C PRO A 78 7.78 12.95 1.11
N LEU A 79 8.98 13.55 1.03
CA LEU A 79 9.12 15.02 0.92
C LEU A 79 8.41 15.55 -0.33
N PHE A 80 8.59 14.85 -1.46
CA PHE A 80 7.94 15.22 -2.72
C PHE A 80 6.46 14.85 -2.72
N ALA A 81 6.09 13.73 -2.10
CA ALA A 81 4.70 13.31 -1.95
C ALA A 81 3.88 14.27 -1.07
N ALA A 82 4.51 14.95 -0.13
CA ALA A 82 3.88 15.97 0.73
C ALA A 82 3.54 17.25 -0.01
N LEU A 83 4.27 17.60 -1.08
CA LEU A 83 4.07 18.86 -1.82
C LEU A 83 2.61 19.08 -2.27
N PRO A 84 1.97 18.14 -3.00
CA PRO A 84 0.59 18.32 -3.43
C PRO A 84 -0.38 18.44 -2.24
N LEU A 85 -0.14 17.74 -1.12
CA LEU A 85 -0.97 17.83 0.08
C LEU A 85 -0.90 19.22 0.72
N MET A 86 0.32 19.77 0.83
CA MET A 86 0.52 21.14 1.36
C MET A 86 -0.11 22.19 0.47
N LEU A 87 0.11 22.10 -0.83
CA LEU A 87 -0.42 23.08 -1.80
C LEU A 87 -1.95 23.03 -1.86
N ALA A 88 -2.53 21.84 -1.89
CA ALA A 88 -3.98 21.66 -1.86
C ALA A 88 -4.57 22.19 -0.55
N GLY A 89 -4.00 21.83 0.60
CA GLY A 89 -4.45 22.31 1.91
C GLY A 89 -4.41 23.85 2.02
N HIS A 90 -3.35 24.48 1.52
CA HIS A 90 -3.24 25.93 1.50
C HIS A 90 -4.33 26.57 0.62
N HIS A 91 -4.56 26.03 -0.57
CA HIS A 91 -5.58 26.51 -1.50
C HIS A 91 -7.01 26.40 -0.93
N LEU A 92 -7.28 25.34 -0.21
CA LEU A 92 -8.59 25.08 0.40
C LEU A 92 -8.83 25.85 1.72
N GLY A 93 -7.89 26.69 2.15
CA GLY A 93 -7.99 27.39 3.44
C GLY A 93 -7.85 26.48 4.67
N ARG A 94 -7.35 25.26 4.47
CA ARG A 94 -7.05 24.27 5.53
C ARG A 94 -5.56 23.88 5.46
N PRO A 95 -4.63 24.81 5.76
CA PRO A 95 -3.21 24.61 5.54
C PRO A 95 -2.69 23.43 6.40
N LEU A 96 -2.09 22.46 5.73
CA LEU A 96 -1.34 21.40 6.40
C LEU A 96 0.07 21.89 6.70
N SER A 97 0.52 21.73 7.95
CA SER A 97 1.92 21.95 8.28
C SER A 97 2.81 20.96 7.52
N PHE A 98 4.07 21.32 7.31
CA PHE A 98 5.04 20.42 6.69
C PHE A 98 5.08 19.07 7.42
N THR A 99 5.10 19.06 8.76
CA THR A 99 5.14 17.85 9.56
C THR A 99 3.92 16.95 9.32
N HIS A 100 2.71 17.52 9.25
CA HIS A 100 1.49 16.76 8.98
C HIS A 100 1.48 16.21 7.55
N ALA A 101 1.84 17.00 6.55
CA ALA A 101 1.88 16.56 5.16
C ALA A 101 2.96 15.49 4.93
N TYR A 102 4.12 15.63 5.57
CA TYR A 102 5.19 14.63 5.51
C TYR A 102 4.79 13.33 6.22
N PHE A 103 4.15 13.43 7.40
CA PHE A 103 3.60 12.27 8.11
C PHE A 103 2.60 11.50 7.23
N GLU A 104 1.65 12.20 6.63
CA GLU A 104 0.64 11.62 5.73
C GLU A 104 1.30 10.93 4.52
N ALA A 105 2.32 11.57 3.93
CA ALA A 105 3.07 11.03 2.80
C ALA A 105 3.91 9.80 3.18
N VAL A 106 4.57 9.81 4.36
CA VAL A 106 5.29 8.65 4.89
C VAL A 106 4.31 7.51 5.16
N SER A 107 3.22 7.79 5.88
CA SER A 107 2.17 6.80 6.18
C SER A 107 1.58 6.20 4.91
N GLY A 108 1.37 7.01 3.88
CA GLY A 108 0.95 6.54 2.56
C GLY A 108 1.97 5.60 1.93
N LEU A 109 3.20 6.06 1.72
CA LEU A 109 4.23 5.28 1.02
C LEU A 109 4.69 4.04 1.80
N THR A 110 4.71 4.07 3.13
CA THR A 110 5.06 2.89 3.95
C THR A 110 3.87 1.96 4.20
N THR A 111 2.71 2.25 3.61
CA THR A 111 1.46 1.51 3.82
C THR A 111 1.03 1.40 5.30
N THR A 112 1.44 2.36 6.14
CA THR A 112 1.11 2.38 7.57
C THR A 112 -0.37 2.67 7.82
N GLY A 113 -1.00 3.51 6.99
CA GLY A 113 -2.44 3.80 7.08
C GLY A 113 -2.86 4.77 8.18
N SER A 114 -1.93 5.28 8.97
CA SER A 114 -2.23 6.32 9.97
C SER A 114 -2.45 7.67 9.30
N THR A 115 -3.46 8.43 9.74
CA THR A 115 -3.77 9.75 9.20
C THR A 115 -3.88 10.79 10.30
N VAL A 116 -3.42 12.00 10.00
CA VAL A 116 -3.60 13.21 10.82
C VAL A 116 -4.65 14.14 10.21
N MET A 117 -5.21 13.74 9.06
CA MET A 117 -6.25 14.50 8.37
C MET A 117 -7.63 14.05 8.84
N SER A 118 -8.57 14.98 8.87
CA SER A 118 -9.99 14.78 9.17
C SER A 118 -10.86 15.55 8.17
N GLY A 119 -12.14 15.19 8.09
CA GLY A 119 -13.05 15.73 7.08
C GLY A 119 -12.68 15.20 5.70
N LEU A 120 -12.26 13.95 5.61
CA LEU A 120 -11.78 13.30 4.39
C LEU A 120 -12.83 13.28 3.28
N ASP A 121 -14.10 13.17 3.67
CA ASP A 121 -15.27 13.21 2.76
C ASP A 121 -15.39 14.55 2.01
N GLN A 122 -14.82 15.63 2.55
CA GLN A 122 -14.90 16.98 2.01
C GLN A 122 -13.64 17.36 1.20
N LEU A 123 -12.64 16.49 1.18
CA LEU A 123 -11.44 16.76 0.40
C LEU A 123 -11.71 16.59 -1.11
N PRO A 124 -11.00 17.32 -1.97
CA PRO A 124 -11.01 17.08 -3.40
C PRO A 124 -10.71 15.59 -3.69
N VAL A 125 -11.45 15.01 -4.61
CA VAL A 125 -11.33 13.58 -4.95
C VAL A 125 -9.90 13.22 -5.34
N SER A 126 -9.23 14.08 -6.10
CA SER A 126 -7.85 13.86 -6.52
C SER A 126 -6.85 13.82 -5.36
N VAL A 127 -7.10 14.56 -4.26
CA VAL A 127 -6.28 14.50 -3.04
C VAL A 127 -6.42 13.14 -2.36
N ASN A 128 -7.64 12.62 -2.24
CA ASN A 128 -7.88 11.28 -1.70
C ASN A 128 -7.30 10.20 -2.63
N VAL A 129 -7.41 10.36 -3.95
CA VAL A 129 -6.73 9.47 -4.92
C VAL A 129 -5.22 9.50 -4.72
N TRP A 130 -4.61 10.67 -4.48
CA TRP A 130 -3.17 10.74 -4.23
C TRP A 130 -2.77 10.01 -2.95
N ARG A 131 -3.47 10.22 -1.84
CA ARG A 131 -3.23 9.55 -0.56
C ARG A 131 -3.28 8.02 -0.70
N THR A 132 -4.35 7.52 -1.31
CA THR A 132 -4.57 6.08 -1.51
C THR A 132 -3.61 5.47 -2.53
N PHE A 133 -3.28 6.21 -3.59
CA PHE A 133 -2.32 5.78 -4.61
C PHE A 133 -0.89 5.67 -4.07
N LEU A 134 -0.49 6.53 -3.11
CA LEU A 134 0.78 6.39 -2.42
C LEU A 134 0.91 5.02 -1.74
N GLN A 135 -0.17 4.50 -1.13
CA GLN A 135 -0.16 3.15 -0.54
C GLN A 135 0.03 2.07 -1.60
N TRP A 136 -0.63 2.19 -2.74
CA TRP A 136 -0.48 1.24 -3.83
C TRP A 136 0.95 1.22 -4.39
N LEU A 137 1.56 2.39 -4.55
CA LEU A 137 2.96 2.52 -4.95
C LEU A 137 3.91 1.92 -3.90
N GLY A 138 3.62 2.14 -2.62
CA GLY A 138 4.41 1.61 -1.50
C GLY A 138 4.26 0.11 -1.32
N GLY A 139 3.07 -0.44 -1.50
CA GLY A 139 2.73 -1.83 -1.16
C GLY A 139 3.55 -2.91 -1.87
N MET A 140 3.96 -2.68 -3.12
CA MET A 140 4.89 -3.58 -3.81
C MET A 140 6.32 -3.02 -3.83
N GLY A 141 6.52 -1.89 -3.19
CA GLY A 141 7.80 -1.21 -3.14
C GLY A 141 8.19 -0.58 -4.47
N ILE A 142 8.24 0.74 -4.50
CA ILE A 142 8.78 1.48 -5.65
C ILE A 142 10.18 0.97 -6.04
N LEU A 143 10.89 0.35 -5.09
CA LEU A 143 12.20 -0.23 -5.29
C LEU A 143 12.16 -1.55 -6.06
N ILE A 144 11.11 -2.36 -5.96
CA ILE A 144 10.94 -3.54 -6.82
C ILE A 144 10.72 -3.09 -8.27
N LEU A 145 9.94 -2.04 -8.48
CA LEU A 145 9.80 -1.41 -9.80
C LEU A 145 11.16 -0.89 -10.31
N ALA A 146 11.90 -0.21 -9.45
CA ALA A 146 13.24 0.28 -9.77
C ALA A 146 14.19 -0.86 -10.16
N VAL A 147 14.17 -1.99 -9.45
CA VAL A 147 14.93 -3.19 -9.80
C VAL A 147 14.55 -3.74 -11.17
N ALA A 148 13.29 -3.64 -11.57
CA ALA A 148 12.85 -4.05 -12.90
C ALA A 148 13.36 -3.11 -14.02
N VAL A 149 13.54 -1.82 -13.72
CA VAL A 149 13.93 -0.78 -14.69
C VAL A 149 15.44 -0.54 -14.72
N LEU A 150 16.13 -0.53 -13.56
CA LEU A 150 17.55 -0.21 -13.45
C LEU A 150 18.49 -1.07 -14.32
N PRO A 151 18.28 -2.38 -14.52
CA PRO A 151 19.11 -3.16 -15.44
C PRO A 151 18.99 -2.69 -16.89
N LEU A 152 17.84 -2.12 -17.28
CA LEU A 152 17.65 -1.52 -18.61
C LEU A 152 18.48 -0.24 -18.79
N LEU A 153 18.83 0.41 -17.66
CA LEU A 153 19.66 1.62 -17.62
C LEU A 153 21.15 1.32 -17.41
N GLY A 154 21.55 0.03 -17.40
CA GLY A 154 22.94 -0.40 -17.18
C GLY A 154 23.46 -0.24 -15.76
N VAL A 155 22.56 -0.18 -14.77
CA VAL A 155 22.89 -0.10 -13.33
C VAL A 155 22.51 -1.42 -12.64
N GLY A 156 23.41 -1.97 -11.79
CA GLY A 156 23.23 -3.26 -11.13
C GLY A 156 22.00 -3.32 -10.18
N GLY A 157 20.87 -3.80 -10.71
CA GLY A 157 19.61 -3.88 -9.97
C GLY A 157 19.55 -4.95 -8.87
N SER A 158 20.49 -5.93 -8.90
CA SER A 158 20.48 -7.07 -7.96
C SER A 158 20.65 -6.67 -6.49
N GLN A 159 21.38 -5.61 -6.21
CA GLN A 159 21.65 -5.15 -4.84
C GLN A 159 20.43 -4.46 -4.21
N LEU A 160 19.63 -3.75 -4.98
CA LEU A 160 18.41 -3.13 -4.52
C LEU A 160 17.36 -4.18 -4.13
N PHE A 161 17.19 -5.20 -4.98
CA PHE A 161 16.24 -6.27 -4.68
C PHE A 161 16.58 -6.97 -3.35
N LYS A 162 17.85 -7.28 -3.11
CA LYS A 162 18.29 -7.90 -1.84
C LYS A 162 18.08 -7.00 -0.62
N ALA A 163 18.14 -5.68 -0.80
CA ALA A 163 17.94 -4.73 0.28
C ALA A 163 16.46 -4.54 0.63
N GLU A 164 15.56 -4.62 -0.36
CA GLU A 164 14.12 -4.36 -0.18
C GLU A 164 13.31 -5.63 0.08
N ALA A 165 13.66 -6.75 -0.55
CA ALA A 165 12.92 -8.00 -0.35
C ALA A 165 13.06 -8.52 1.08
N ALA A 166 11.95 -8.58 1.79
CA ALA A 166 11.85 -9.18 3.12
C ALA A 166 11.57 -10.70 3.02
N GLY A 167 11.89 -11.42 4.09
CA GLY A 167 11.51 -12.82 4.25
C GLY A 167 12.17 -13.83 3.29
N PRO A 168 11.55 -14.98 3.07
CA PRO A 168 12.14 -16.12 2.33
C PRO A 168 12.38 -15.84 0.84
N VAL A 169 11.83 -14.75 0.29
CA VAL A 169 12.07 -14.35 -1.10
C VAL A 169 13.54 -14.00 -1.37
N LYS A 170 14.31 -13.60 -0.34
CA LYS A 170 15.74 -13.28 -0.48
C LYS A 170 16.57 -14.46 -1.00
N ASP A 171 16.20 -15.66 -0.63
CA ASP A 171 16.96 -16.88 -0.95
C ASP A 171 16.34 -17.69 -2.09
N ALA A 172 15.09 -17.38 -2.48
CA ALA A 172 14.41 -18.06 -3.56
C ALA A 172 14.93 -17.58 -4.92
N LYS A 173 15.68 -18.42 -5.62
CA LYS A 173 16.00 -18.22 -7.05
C LYS A 173 14.76 -18.49 -7.90
N LEU A 174 13.80 -17.55 -7.89
CA LEU A 174 12.53 -17.67 -8.62
C LEU A 174 12.76 -17.63 -10.15
N THR A 175 13.76 -16.87 -10.60
CA THR A 175 14.21 -16.85 -11.99
C THR A 175 15.73 -16.61 -12.05
N PRO A 176 16.41 -17.03 -13.13
CA PRO A 176 17.83 -16.74 -13.34
C PRO A 176 18.13 -15.23 -13.45
N ARG A 177 17.10 -14.43 -13.75
CA ARG A 177 17.21 -12.98 -13.91
C ARG A 177 16.26 -12.29 -12.91
N MET A 178 16.82 -11.53 -11.97
CA MET A 178 16.07 -10.79 -10.94
C MET A 178 15.00 -9.85 -11.52
N THR A 179 15.29 -9.24 -12.67
CA THR A 179 14.31 -8.42 -13.42
C THR A 179 13.05 -9.21 -13.81
N GLY A 180 13.21 -10.49 -14.20
CA GLY A 180 12.06 -11.35 -14.52
C GLY A 180 11.20 -11.66 -13.31
N THR A 181 11.82 -11.85 -12.14
CA THR A 181 11.11 -12.06 -10.86
C THR A 181 10.33 -10.81 -10.47
N ALA A 182 10.96 -9.63 -10.48
CA ALA A 182 10.30 -8.37 -10.15
C ALA A 182 9.11 -8.08 -11.08
N LYS A 183 9.27 -8.27 -12.40
CA LYS A 183 8.15 -8.14 -13.36
C LYS A 183 7.02 -9.12 -13.08
N GLY A 184 7.36 -10.35 -12.69
CA GLY A 184 6.35 -11.36 -12.33
C GLY A 184 5.56 -11.00 -11.08
N LEU A 185 6.21 -10.52 -10.03
CA LEU A 185 5.57 -10.05 -8.81
C LEU A 185 4.65 -8.85 -9.07
N TRP A 186 5.13 -7.87 -9.87
CA TRP A 186 4.29 -6.75 -10.31
C TRP A 186 3.08 -7.19 -11.14
N GLY A 187 3.25 -8.20 -11.99
CA GLY A 187 2.16 -8.77 -12.77
C GLY A 187 1.07 -9.37 -11.87
N VAL A 188 1.45 -10.12 -10.84
CA VAL A 188 0.52 -10.68 -9.85
C VAL A 188 -0.17 -9.56 -9.04
N TYR A 189 0.59 -8.56 -8.59
CA TYR A 189 0.05 -7.41 -7.87
C TYR A 189 -0.98 -6.63 -8.71
N ALA A 190 -0.65 -6.35 -9.97
CA ALA A 190 -1.56 -5.68 -10.89
C ALA A 190 -2.82 -6.53 -11.18
N LEU A 191 -2.68 -7.85 -11.33
CA LEU A 191 -3.81 -8.77 -11.52
C LEU A 191 -4.77 -8.70 -10.33
N PHE A 192 -4.26 -8.80 -9.10
CA PHE A 192 -5.09 -8.69 -7.90
C PHE A 192 -5.69 -7.29 -7.73
N SER A 193 -4.96 -6.24 -8.12
CA SER A 193 -5.50 -4.88 -8.13
C SER A 193 -6.71 -4.76 -9.05
N VAL A 194 -6.61 -5.23 -10.28
CA VAL A 194 -7.72 -5.20 -11.23
C VAL A 194 -8.89 -6.04 -10.72
N ALA A 195 -8.63 -7.26 -10.24
CA ALA A 195 -9.68 -8.13 -9.70
C ALA A 195 -10.39 -7.50 -8.49
N CYS A 196 -9.63 -6.85 -7.58
CA CYS A 196 -10.17 -6.17 -6.41
C CYS A 196 -11.06 -4.96 -6.81
N ALA A 197 -10.56 -4.11 -7.72
CA ALA A 197 -11.33 -2.96 -8.20
C ALA A 197 -12.64 -3.39 -8.87
N LEU A 198 -12.60 -4.42 -9.72
CA LEU A 198 -13.79 -4.98 -10.37
C LEU A 198 -14.75 -5.57 -9.34
N ALA A 199 -14.26 -6.31 -8.34
CA ALA A 199 -15.10 -6.88 -7.30
C ALA A 199 -15.80 -5.79 -6.46
N TYR A 200 -15.11 -4.72 -6.07
CA TYR A 200 -15.73 -3.58 -5.38
C TYR A 200 -16.75 -2.86 -6.26
N TRP A 201 -16.43 -2.60 -7.52
CA TRP A 201 -17.35 -1.94 -8.43
C TRP A 201 -18.62 -2.78 -8.68
N LEU A 202 -18.47 -4.07 -8.96
CA LEU A 202 -19.59 -5.01 -9.12
C LEU A 202 -20.36 -5.21 -7.82
N GLY A 203 -19.70 -5.07 -6.67
CA GLY A 203 -20.31 -5.08 -5.34
C GLY A 203 -21.11 -3.82 -4.98
N GLY A 204 -21.10 -2.79 -5.86
CA GLY A 204 -21.89 -1.57 -5.71
C GLY A 204 -21.12 -0.32 -5.28
N MET A 205 -19.78 -0.35 -5.19
CA MET A 205 -19.00 0.88 -5.00
C MET A 205 -19.01 1.77 -6.24
N ALA A 206 -19.01 3.08 -6.05
CA ALA A 206 -18.73 4.00 -7.16
C ALA A 206 -17.34 3.73 -7.76
N PRO A 207 -17.15 3.93 -9.08
CA PRO A 207 -15.89 3.53 -9.74
C PRO A 207 -14.63 4.12 -9.11
N LEU A 208 -14.64 5.38 -8.70
CA LEU A 208 -13.50 6.02 -8.04
C LEU A 208 -13.26 5.46 -6.64
N ASP A 209 -14.31 5.19 -5.86
CA ASP A 209 -14.19 4.55 -4.56
C ASP A 209 -13.63 3.14 -4.68
N ALA A 210 -14.09 2.38 -5.67
CA ALA A 210 -13.57 1.04 -5.94
C ALA A 210 -12.06 1.06 -6.25
N VAL A 211 -11.60 2.06 -7.02
CA VAL A 211 -10.16 2.23 -7.32
C VAL A 211 -9.38 2.67 -6.08
N MET A 212 -9.89 3.64 -5.31
CA MET A 212 -9.20 4.11 -4.10
C MET A 212 -9.10 2.99 -3.05
N HIS A 213 -10.19 2.25 -2.81
CA HIS A 213 -10.15 1.14 -1.85
C HIS A 213 -9.36 -0.07 -2.38
N MET A 214 -9.32 -0.31 -3.69
CA MET A 214 -8.41 -1.29 -4.27
C MET A 214 -6.96 -0.94 -3.97
N PHE A 215 -6.55 0.32 -4.16
CA PHE A 215 -5.19 0.76 -3.86
C PHE A 215 -4.78 0.41 -2.43
N THR A 216 -5.66 0.65 -1.48
CA THR A 216 -5.38 0.51 -0.05
C THR A 216 -5.67 -0.88 0.52
N THR A 217 -6.52 -1.69 -0.14
CA THR A 217 -6.77 -3.09 0.23
C THR A 217 -5.62 -3.99 -0.24
N VAL A 218 -5.20 -3.88 -1.52
CA VAL A 218 -4.17 -4.76 -2.07
C VAL A 218 -2.78 -4.43 -1.50
N SER A 219 -2.56 -3.19 -1.08
CA SER A 219 -1.34 -2.78 -0.38
C SER A 219 -1.38 -3.03 1.13
N LEU A 220 -2.52 -3.48 1.68
CA LEU A 220 -2.76 -3.63 3.12
C LEU A 220 -2.51 -2.33 3.90
N GLY A 221 -2.83 -1.18 3.29
CA GLY A 221 -2.51 0.13 3.87
C GLY A 221 -3.68 0.84 4.56
N GLY A 222 -4.93 0.57 4.17
CA GLY A 222 -6.16 0.94 4.87
C GLY A 222 -6.56 2.41 4.90
N LEU A 223 -5.88 3.32 4.19
CA LEU A 223 -6.38 4.68 4.03
C LEU A 223 -7.72 4.66 3.29
N SER A 224 -8.67 5.44 3.78
CA SER A 224 -9.98 5.64 3.16
C SER A 224 -10.16 7.10 2.78
N PRO A 225 -10.97 7.42 1.75
CA PRO A 225 -11.45 8.77 1.48
C PRO A 225 -12.55 9.22 2.47
N TYR A 226 -12.96 8.37 3.41
CA TYR A 226 -14.04 8.59 4.37
C TYR A 226 -13.53 8.53 5.80
N ASP A 227 -13.96 9.48 6.66
CA ASP A 227 -13.62 9.48 8.10
C ASP A 227 -14.16 8.23 8.82
N ALA A 228 -15.32 7.73 8.39
CA ALA A 228 -15.90 6.48 8.91
C ALA A 228 -15.20 5.22 8.38
N SER A 229 -14.10 5.36 7.63
CA SER A 229 -13.37 4.25 7.00
C SER A 229 -14.32 3.33 6.20
N PHE A 230 -14.17 2.03 6.30
CA PHE A 230 -15.01 1.05 5.58
C PHE A 230 -16.46 1.02 6.10
N GLY A 231 -16.70 1.50 7.33
CA GLY A 231 -18.03 1.67 7.92
C GLY A 231 -18.94 2.63 7.14
N HIS A 232 -18.38 3.50 6.28
CA HIS A 232 -19.13 4.37 5.37
C HIS A 232 -20.13 3.59 4.49
N PHE A 233 -19.73 2.43 3.98
CA PHE A 233 -20.53 1.68 3.01
C PHE A 233 -21.68 0.87 3.64
N GLN A 234 -21.56 0.48 4.89
CA GLN A 234 -22.56 -0.33 5.63
C GLN A 234 -23.05 -1.56 4.84
N SER A 235 -22.20 -2.12 3.99
CA SER A 235 -22.53 -3.23 3.09
C SER A 235 -21.80 -4.52 3.47
N PRO A 236 -22.52 -5.56 3.94
CA PRO A 236 -21.90 -6.85 4.24
C PRO A 236 -21.18 -7.47 3.05
N LEU A 237 -21.67 -7.24 1.83
CA LEU A 237 -21.03 -7.75 0.61
C LEU A 237 -19.66 -7.09 0.36
N LEU A 238 -19.60 -5.76 0.47
CA LEU A 238 -18.34 -5.04 0.29
C LEU A 238 -17.32 -5.39 1.37
N GLU A 239 -17.79 -5.56 2.61
CA GLU A 239 -16.93 -6.01 3.72
C GLU A 239 -16.41 -7.43 3.48
N ALA A 240 -17.23 -8.35 2.98
CA ALA A 240 -16.79 -9.70 2.64
C ALA A 240 -15.75 -9.68 1.50
N ILE A 241 -15.95 -8.86 0.47
CA ILE A 241 -14.98 -8.65 -0.61
C ILE A 241 -13.66 -8.13 -0.03
N ALA A 242 -13.71 -7.13 0.85
CA ALA A 242 -12.52 -6.58 1.49
C ALA A 242 -11.76 -7.66 2.28
N VAL A 243 -12.46 -8.45 3.10
CA VAL A 243 -11.86 -9.55 3.88
C VAL A 243 -11.14 -10.54 2.95
N VAL A 244 -11.77 -10.96 1.85
CA VAL A 244 -11.17 -11.88 0.89
C VAL A 244 -9.89 -11.28 0.31
N PHE A 245 -9.92 -10.03 -0.16
CA PHE A 245 -8.73 -9.42 -0.76
C PHE A 245 -7.65 -9.06 0.25
N MET A 246 -7.99 -8.72 1.50
CA MET A 246 -7.01 -8.57 2.58
C MET A 246 -6.30 -9.89 2.87
N LEU A 247 -7.03 -11.01 2.94
CA LEU A 247 -6.44 -12.34 3.11
C LEU A 247 -5.56 -12.75 1.91
N VAL A 248 -6.00 -12.47 0.68
CA VAL A 248 -5.19 -12.70 -0.53
C VAL A 248 -3.92 -11.86 -0.52
N ALA A 249 -4.04 -10.57 -0.19
CA ALA A 249 -2.90 -9.66 -0.19
C ALA A 249 -1.91 -9.94 0.96
N SER A 250 -2.36 -10.49 2.09
CA SER A 250 -1.48 -10.88 3.21
C SER A 250 -0.63 -12.12 2.93
N CYS A 251 -0.93 -12.87 1.86
CA CYS A 251 -0.13 -14.02 1.47
C CYS A 251 1.12 -13.59 0.70
N ASN A 252 2.21 -14.36 0.82
CA ASN A 252 3.44 -14.07 0.10
C ASN A 252 3.23 -14.11 -1.43
N PHE A 253 3.43 -12.97 -2.09
CA PHE A 253 3.24 -12.82 -3.54
C PHE A 253 4.14 -13.76 -4.37
N ALA A 254 5.27 -14.20 -3.82
CA ALA A 254 6.14 -15.17 -4.49
C ALA A 254 5.47 -16.53 -4.65
N LEU A 255 4.63 -16.94 -3.69
CA LEU A 255 3.86 -18.18 -3.80
C LEU A 255 2.88 -18.14 -4.96
N TYR A 256 2.17 -17.02 -5.12
CA TYR A 256 1.29 -16.81 -6.28
C TYR A 256 2.06 -16.84 -7.60
N PHE A 257 3.19 -16.14 -7.67
CA PHE A 257 4.02 -16.12 -8.87
C PHE A 257 4.47 -17.54 -9.27
N VAL A 258 4.91 -18.36 -8.31
CA VAL A 258 5.30 -19.74 -8.55
C VAL A 258 4.10 -20.59 -8.97
N ALA A 259 2.95 -20.43 -8.30
CA ALA A 259 1.73 -21.18 -8.60
C ALA A 259 1.24 -20.88 -10.04
N PHE A 260 1.17 -19.60 -10.41
CA PHE A 260 0.78 -19.19 -11.77
C PHE A 260 1.77 -19.68 -12.83
N ARG A 261 3.08 -19.60 -12.57
CA ARG A 261 4.10 -19.98 -13.54
C ARG A 261 4.20 -21.48 -13.76
N LYS A 262 4.06 -22.29 -12.68
CA LYS A 262 4.20 -23.74 -12.72
C LYS A 262 2.87 -24.48 -12.85
N GLY A 263 1.74 -23.79 -12.64
CA GLY A 263 0.42 -24.43 -12.54
C GLY A 263 0.24 -25.28 -11.27
N ASP A 264 1.16 -25.16 -10.30
CA ASP A 264 1.16 -25.98 -9.06
C ASP A 264 0.45 -25.26 -7.91
N TRP A 265 -0.87 -25.34 -7.91
CA TRP A 265 -1.70 -24.85 -6.81
C TRP A 265 -1.68 -25.76 -5.58
N ARG A 266 -1.24 -27.03 -5.72
CA ARG A 266 -1.11 -27.94 -4.57
C ARG A 266 0.04 -27.51 -3.68
N GLY A 267 1.16 -27.08 -4.26
CA GLY A 267 2.30 -26.52 -3.52
C GLY A 267 1.90 -25.26 -2.75
N PHE A 268 1.11 -24.37 -3.37
CA PHE A 268 0.56 -23.17 -2.72
C PHE A 268 -0.23 -23.52 -1.45
N TRP A 269 -1.20 -24.43 -1.54
CA TRP A 269 -2.03 -24.81 -0.38
C TRP A 269 -1.32 -25.69 0.66
N ARG A 270 -0.14 -26.23 0.36
CA ARG A 270 0.69 -27.00 1.31
C ARG A 270 1.68 -26.13 2.07
N ASP A 271 1.83 -24.88 1.70
CA ASP A 271 2.73 -23.97 2.40
C ASP A 271 2.31 -23.80 3.86
N PRO A 272 3.23 -24.08 4.83
CA PRO A 272 2.91 -24.06 6.25
C PRO A 272 2.65 -22.64 6.76
N GLU A 273 3.34 -21.63 6.21
CA GLU A 273 3.19 -20.23 6.59
C GLU A 273 1.81 -19.71 6.19
N LEU A 274 1.39 -19.97 4.94
CA LEU A 274 0.05 -19.65 4.46
C LEU A 274 -1.05 -20.24 5.35
N ARG A 275 -0.93 -21.54 5.69
CA ARG A 275 -1.93 -22.22 6.52
C ARG A 275 -1.97 -21.67 7.94
N ALA A 276 -0.80 -21.39 8.53
CA ALA A 276 -0.71 -20.83 9.86
C ALA A 276 -1.34 -19.44 9.90
N THR A 277 -1.01 -18.58 8.95
CA THR A 277 -1.56 -17.23 8.86
C THR A 277 -3.07 -17.24 8.68
N LEU A 278 -3.59 -17.95 7.66
CA LEU A 278 -5.04 -18.03 7.43
C LEU A 278 -5.77 -18.66 8.63
N GLY A 279 -5.21 -19.75 9.22
CA GLY A 279 -5.78 -20.40 10.39
C GLY A 279 -5.86 -19.44 11.59
N THR A 280 -4.78 -18.69 11.86
CA THR A 280 -4.72 -17.72 12.96
C THR A 280 -5.74 -16.59 12.78
N LEU A 281 -5.86 -16.06 11.56
CA LEU A 281 -6.81 -14.98 11.26
C LEU A 281 -8.27 -15.45 11.40
N ILE A 282 -8.59 -16.63 10.88
CA ILE A 282 -9.95 -17.20 10.98
C ILE A 282 -10.29 -17.51 12.43
N VAL A 283 -9.42 -18.19 13.16
CA VAL A 283 -9.64 -18.54 14.57
C VAL A 283 -9.74 -17.27 15.42
N GLY A 284 -8.85 -16.31 15.24
CA GLY A 284 -8.90 -15.02 15.95
C GLY A 284 -10.21 -14.26 15.70
N GLY A 285 -10.64 -14.20 14.44
CA GLY A 285 -11.92 -13.60 14.06
C GLY A 285 -13.12 -14.29 14.71
N LEU A 286 -13.15 -15.62 14.72
CA LEU A 286 -14.21 -16.38 15.37
C LEU A 286 -14.21 -16.19 16.89
N VAL A 287 -13.05 -16.16 17.54
CA VAL A 287 -12.94 -15.92 19.00
C VAL A 287 -13.49 -14.54 19.37
N VAL A 288 -13.11 -13.50 18.64
CA VAL A 288 -13.65 -12.15 18.89
C VAL A 288 -15.14 -12.09 18.60
N SER A 289 -15.61 -12.68 17.51
CA SER A 289 -17.04 -12.73 17.19
C SER A 289 -17.87 -13.41 18.26
N LEU A 290 -17.40 -14.56 18.77
CA LEU A 290 -18.03 -15.29 19.86
C LEU A 290 -18.05 -14.48 21.16
N LEU A 291 -16.96 -13.78 21.48
CA LEU A 291 -16.87 -12.91 22.63
C LEU A 291 -17.91 -11.76 22.56
N LEU A 292 -17.99 -11.10 21.39
CA LEU A 292 -18.92 -9.98 21.18
C LEU A 292 -20.39 -10.43 21.32
N TRP A 293 -20.72 -11.61 20.80
CA TRP A 293 -22.03 -12.21 20.97
C TRP A 293 -22.30 -12.61 22.44
N ALA A 294 -21.39 -13.33 23.07
CA ALA A 294 -21.52 -13.80 24.44
C ALA A 294 -21.65 -12.65 25.46
N LYS A 295 -21.03 -11.50 25.16
CA LYS A 295 -21.15 -10.27 25.98
C LYS A 295 -22.37 -9.41 25.64
N GLY A 296 -23.20 -9.83 24.68
CA GLY A 296 -24.40 -9.09 24.27
C GLY A 296 -24.12 -7.78 23.55
N VAL A 297 -22.90 -7.61 22.98
CA VAL A 297 -22.53 -6.40 22.23
C VAL A 297 -23.29 -6.36 20.90
N TYR A 298 -23.39 -7.50 20.24
CA TYR A 298 -24.07 -7.66 18.95
C TYR A 298 -24.81 -8.98 18.86
N GLU A 299 -25.85 -9.03 18.02
CA GLU A 299 -26.48 -10.26 17.55
C GLU A 299 -25.47 -11.17 16.81
N PRO A 300 -25.66 -12.51 16.76
CA PRO A 300 -24.67 -13.46 16.27
C PRO A 300 -24.08 -13.14 14.88
N LEU A 301 -24.93 -12.81 13.91
CA LEU A 301 -24.50 -12.47 12.55
C LEU A 301 -23.76 -11.14 12.48
N THR A 302 -24.19 -10.15 13.23
CA THR A 302 -23.53 -8.85 13.32
C THR A 302 -22.19 -8.97 14.04
N ALA A 303 -22.12 -9.77 15.10
CA ALA A 303 -20.88 -10.08 15.81
C ALA A 303 -19.86 -10.78 14.89
N LEU A 304 -20.33 -11.75 14.08
CA LEU A 304 -19.47 -12.41 13.09
C LEU A 304 -18.97 -11.44 12.02
N ARG A 305 -19.84 -10.60 11.48
CA ARG A 305 -19.51 -9.59 10.47
C ARG A 305 -18.44 -8.63 10.96
N HIS A 306 -18.70 -7.92 12.06
CA HIS A 306 -17.75 -6.91 12.56
C HIS A 306 -16.52 -7.53 13.22
N GLY A 307 -16.69 -8.64 13.95
CA GLY A 307 -15.58 -9.36 14.57
C GLY A 307 -14.58 -9.87 13.54
N MET A 308 -15.06 -10.59 12.52
CA MET A 308 -14.20 -11.13 11.46
C MET A 308 -13.52 -10.00 10.67
N PHE A 309 -14.28 -8.98 10.24
CA PHE A 309 -13.73 -7.87 9.45
C PHE A 309 -12.61 -7.14 10.19
N ASN A 310 -12.88 -6.66 11.42
CA ASN A 310 -11.91 -5.84 12.14
C ASN A 310 -10.70 -6.65 12.61
N VAL A 311 -10.88 -7.94 12.96
CA VAL A 311 -9.75 -8.83 13.27
C VAL A 311 -8.87 -9.04 12.03
N VAL A 312 -9.43 -9.39 10.88
CA VAL A 312 -8.64 -9.56 9.65
C VAL A 312 -7.95 -8.25 9.28
N SER A 313 -8.67 -7.14 9.32
CA SER A 313 -8.13 -5.82 8.97
C SER A 313 -6.93 -5.43 9.84
N LEU A 314 -7.04 -5.56 11.16
CA LEU A 314 -5.94 -5.21 12.06
C LEU A 314 -4.80 -6.22 12.02
N ALA A 315 -5.11 -7.51 11.98
CA ALA A 315 -4.10 -8.55 11.95
C ALA A 315 -3.30 -8.57 10.64
N THR A 316 -3.91 -8.22 9.50
CA THR A 316 -3.19 -8.02 8.23
C THR A 316 -2.52 -6.64 8.13
N THR A 317 -2.56 -5.84 9.19
CA THR A 317 -2.09 -4.43 9.25
C THR A 317 -2.77 -3.49 8.26
N THR A 318 -3.90 -3.87 7.68
CA THR A 318 -4.66 -3.00 6.78
C THR A 318 -5.23 -1.78 7.53
N GLY A 319 -5.89 -1.99 8.67
CA GLY A 319 -6.37 -0.88 9.50
C GLY A 319 -7.73 -0.29 9.10
N TYR A 320 -8.48 -0.90 8.18
CA TYR A 320 -9.88 -0.52 7.98
C TYR A 320 -10.74 -0.80 9.21
N ALA A 321 -11.72 0.04 9.45
CA ALA A 321 -12.71 -0.14 10.51
C ALA A 321 -14.14 -0.10 9.95
N THR A 322 -14.98 -1.02 10.40
CA THR A 322 -16.44 -1.00 10.11
C THR A 322 -17.24 -0.35 11.22
N VAL A 323 -16.69 -0.33 12.44
CA VAL A 323 -17.26 0.24 13.66
C VAL A 323 -16.12 0.71 14.57
N ASP A 324 -16.45 1.55 15.55
CA ASP A 324 -15.50 1.87 16.62
C ASP A 324 -15.35 0.68 17.57
N TYR A 325 -14.28 -0.05 17.46
CA TYR A 325 -13.94 -1.21 18.29
C TYR A 325 -13.28 -0.84 19.62
N LEU A 326 -12.99 0.44 19.87
CA LEU A 326 -12.44 0.88 21.17
C LEU A 326 -13.44 0.66 22.30
N GLY A 327 -14.74 0.70 22.00
CA GLY A 327 -15.81 0.38 22.94
C GLY A 327 -16.04 -1.12 23.19
N TRP A 328 -15.30 -2.02 22.52
CA TRP A 328 -15.45 -3.46 22.72
C TRP A 328 -14.82 -3.94 24.05
N PRO A 329 -15.19 -5.15 24.54
CA PRO A 329 -14.50 -5.75 25.69
C PRO A 329 -12.99 -5.75 25.48
N VAL A 330 -12.21 -5.33 26.47
CA VAL A 330 -10.75 -5.07 26.38
C VAL A 330 -9.95 -6.23 25.77
N PHE A 331 -10.41 -7.47 26.00
CA PHE A 331 -9.78 -8.65 25.41
C PHE A 331 -9.75 -8.58 23.86
N ALA A 332 -10.80 -8.06 23.21
CA ALA A 332 -10.89 -8.02 21.77
C ALA A 332 -9.79 -7.12 21.13
N PRO A 333 -9.67 -5.82 21.46
CA PRO A 333 -8.63 -4.98 20.89
C PRO A 333 -7.21 -5.43 21.28
N VAL A 334 -7.02 -6.00 22.48
CA VAL A 334 -5.71 -6.56 22.86
C VAL A 334 -5.36 -7.79 22.02
N LEU A 335 -6.29 -8.70 21.80
CA LEU A 335 -6.06 -9.85 20.91
C LEU A 335 -5.77 -9.41 19.47
N MET A 336 -6.53 -8.43 18.94
CA MET A 336 -6.30 -7.88 17.61
C MET A 336 -4.91 -7.28 17.46
N LEU A 337 -4.43 -6.56 18.47
CA LEU A 337 -3.06 -6.01 18.51
C LEU A 337 -2.00 -7.12 18.53
N LEU A 338 -2.19 -8.17 19.31
CA LEU A 338 -1.27 -9.32 19.34
C LEU A 338 -1.22 -10.04 17.99
N LEU A 339 -2.38 -10.21 17.34
CA LEU A 339 -2.47 -10.85 16.03
C LEU A 339 -1.77 -10.04 14.94
N SER A 340 -1.77 -8.71 15.02
CA SER A 340 -1.06 -7.86 14.04
C SER A 340 0.44 -8.13 14.04
N GLY A 341 1.04 -8.42 15.21
CA GLY A 341 2.46 -8.79 15.31
C GLY A 341 2.81 -10.17 14.75
N VAL A 342 1.83 -11.08 14.65
CA VAL A 342 2.03 -12.45 14.13
C VAL A 342 1.84 -12.49 12.61
N ALA A 343 0.82 -11.84 12.09
CA ALA A 343 0.47 -11.91 10.68
C ALA A 343 1.40 -11.12 9.75
N THR A 344 2.05 -10.07 10.27
CA THR A 344 3.01 -9.24 9.50
C THR A 344 4.31 -9.95 9.15
N SER A 345 4.60 -11.11 9.71
CA SER A 345 5.80 -11.87 9.39
C SER A 345 5.73 -12.59 8.05
N ALA A 346 4.57 -12.65 7.41
CA ALA A 346 4.31 -13.46 6.23
C ALA A 346 4.63 -12.79 4.88
N GLY A 347 4.96 -11.49 4.86
CA GLY A 347 5.16 -10.74 3.62
C GLY A 347 6.54 -10.15 3.43
#